data_fe0271fa6896b038d6023e4efa321ddb
#
_entry.id   fe0271fa6896b038d6023e4efa321ddb
#
_cell.length_a   1.000
_cell.length_b   1.000
_cell.length_c   1.000
_cell.angle_alpha   90.00
_cell.angle_beta   90.00
_cell.angle_gamma   90.00
#
_symmetry.space_group_name_H-M   'P 1'
#
loop_
_entity.id
_entity.type
_entity.pdbx_description
1 polymer ?
#
loop_
_entity_poly.entity_id
_entity_poly.type
_entity_poly.pdbx_seq_one_letter_code
_entity_poly.pdbx_strand_id
1 'polypeptide(L)'
;MIGNSPYKEDIARLFREGLELECLHGKTILVAGATGLVGGCVVDVLMQNPARCYKVIAAGRNKERARQKFAAYWEDESFFFAEIDVTQPVIKSMDRMIGEPVYNELAEGADYIIDAASNASPNFFKQNPVEVMKANINGVSNLLEYGLSHRMQRMVYISSGEIYGEGDGSEFTEKSSGYVDCASVRACYPSSKRAAETLCMAYGAEYDADVVIARLSHTYGPGFTESDNRVYAQFIRNVLRGEDIVLKSKGEAFRSWLYVVDAAHAILRLLLDGEKANAYNVAHSESNISIRQLAELIARKADRKVVFDIPEADAQQGNTTPITKATFSTDKLKALGWKPLFDVEEGFGHTLQEVREG
;
A
#
# COMPACT_ATOMS: atom_id res chain seq x y z
N MET A 1 15.71 -5.84 -28.40
CA MET A 1 16.24 -6.16 -27.05
C MET A 1 15.09 -5.90 -26.09
N ILE A 2 14.56 -6.95 -25.45
CA ILE A 2 13.53 -6.81 -24.40
C ILE A 2 14.29 -6.16 -23.24
N GLY A 3 14.07 -4.88 -22.99
CA GLY A 3 14.68 -4.16 -21.88
C GLY A 3 14.36 -4.88 -20.55
N ASN A 4 15.35 -5.07 -19.70
CA ASN A 4 15.08 -5.57 -18.34
C ASN A 4 14.19 -4.55 -17.63
N SER A 5 12.98 -4.95 -17.25
CA SER A 5 12.07 -4.13 -16.45
C SER A 5 12.76 -3.68 -15.16
N PRO A 6 12.97 -2.36 -14.92
CA PRO A 6 13.59 -1.88 -13.69
C PRO A 6 12.85 -2.38 -12.45
N TYR A 7 11.52 -2.43 -12.52
CA TYR A 7 10.70 -2.92 -11.42
C TYR A 7 10.96 -4.39 -11.05
N LYS A 8 11.17 -5.26 -12.05
CA LYS A 8 11.53 -6.66 -11.79
C LYS A 8 12.93 -6.79 -11.21
N GLU A 9 13.87 -5.98 -11.69
CA GLU A 9 15.23 -5.94 -11.16
C GLU A 9 15.26 -5.44 -9.71
N ASP A 10 14.41 -4.45 -9.39
CA ASP A 10 14.24 -3.94 -8.03
C ASP A 10 13.71 -5.03 -7.08
N ILE A 11 12.73 -5.82 -7.51
CA ILE A 11 12.26 -6.98 -6.75
C ILE A 11 13.38 -8.01 -6.56
N ALA A 12 14.12 -8.33 -7.62
CA ALA A 12 15.25 -9.27 -7.52
C ALA A 12 16.33 -8.77 -6.56
N ARG A 13 16.53 -7.45 -6.47
CA ARG A 13 17.47 -6.83 -5.52
C ARG A 13 17.08 -7.11 -4.06
N LEU A 14 15.79 -7.17 -3.71
CA LEU A 14 15.36 -7.52 -2.34
C LEU A 14 15.94 -8.85 -1.88
N PHE A 15 15.92 -9.87 -2.74
CA PHE A 15 16.44 -11.20 -2.41
C PHE A 15 17.96 -11.21 -2.34
N ARG A 16 18.64 -10.46 -3.22
CA ARG A 16 20.11 -10.30 -3.16
C ARG A 16 20.58 -9.57 -1.90
N GLU A 17 19.76 -8.65 -1.39
CA GLU A 17 20.04 -7.87 -0.17
C GLU A 17 19.52 -8.55 1.11
N GLY A 18 19.06 -9.81 1.03
CA GLY A 18 18.78 -10.66 2.18
C GLY A 18 17.30 -10.71 2.60
N LEU A 19 16.36 -10.50 1.70
CA LEU A 19 14.97 -10.88 1.97
C LEU A 19 14.85 -12.40 1.89
N GLU A 20 14.66 -13.04 3.03
CA GLU A 20 14.50 -14.49 3.20
C GLU A 20 13.04 -14.81 3.51
N LEU A 21 12.44 -15.76 2.78
CA LEU A 21 11.03 -16.16 2.90
C LEU A 21 10.87 -17.68 3.13
N GLU A 22 11.94 -18.37 3.54
CA GLU A 22 11.92 -19.82 3.75
C GLU A 22 10.94 -20.26 4.84
N CYS A 23 10.68 -19.41 5.84
CA CYS A 23 9.68 -19.68 6.89
C CYS A 23 8.23 -19.73 6.36
N LEU A 24 8.00 -19.27 5.13
CA LEU A 24 6.71 -19.39 4.43
C LEU A 24 6.56 -20.72 3.68
N HIS A 25 7.57 -21.60 3.65
CA HIS A 25 7.49 -22.89 2.95
C HIS A 25 6.29 -23.71 3.44
N GLY A 26 5.51 -24.23 2.48
CA GLY A 26 4.30 -25.01 2.74
C GLY A 26 3.11 -24.19 3.26
N LYS A 27 3.21 -22.85 3.27
CA LYS A 27 2.18 -21.93 3.75
C LYS A 27 1.30 -21.40 2.63
N THR A 28 0.13 -20.91 3.01
CA THR A 28 -0.79 -20.19 2.11
C THR A 28 -0.90 -18.73 2.58
N ILE A 29 -0.61 -17.79 1.67
CA ILE A 29 -0.63 -16.35 1.94
C ILE A 29 -1.80 -15.72 1.16
N LEU A 30 -2.77 -15.13 1.86
CA LEU A 30 -3.87 -14.36 1.27
C LEU A 30 -3.51 -12.87 1.26
N VAL A 31 -3.50 -12.26 0.07
CA VAL A 31 -3.28 -10.83 -0.11
C VAL A 31 -4.57 -10.17 -0.56
N ALA A 32 -5.30 -9.52 0.34
CA ALA A 32 -6.50 -8.75 0.03
C ALA A 32 -6.12 -7.39 -0.56
N GLY A 33 -6.88 -6.91 -1.56
CA GLY A 33 -6.54 -5.69 -2.29
C GLY A 33 -5.37 -5.86 -3.27
N ALA A 34 -5.12 -7.08 -3.73
CA ALA A 34 -4.00 -7.47 -4.58
C ALA A 34 -3.91 -6.69 -5.91
N THR A 35 -5.03 -6.20 -6.46
CA THR A 35 -5.00 -5.40 -7.70
C THR A 35 -4.59 -3.94 -7.50
N GLY A 36 -4.40 -3.50 -6.25
CA GLY A 36 -3.90 -2.17 -5.89
C GLY A 36 -2.38 -2.02 -6.10
N LEU A 37 -1.84 -0.83 -5.78
CA LEU A 37 -0.40 -0.54 -5.88
C LEU A 37 0.40 -1.42 -4.91
N VAL A 38 0.10 -1.33 -3.62
CA VAL A 38 0.86 -2.03 -2.56
C VAL A 38 0.60 -3.53 -2.59
N GLY A 39 -0.67 -3.95 -2.57
CA GLY A 39 -1.02 -5.37 -2.60
C GLY A 39 -0.48 -6.09 -3.83
N GLY A 40 -0.49 -5.42 -5.00
CA GLY A 40 0.09 -5.98 -6.22
C GLY A 40 1.59 -6.17 -6.14
N CYS A 41 2.32 -5.19 -5.60
CA CYS A 41 3.76 -5.33 -5.41
C CYS A 41 4.10 -6.46 -4.41
N VAL A 42 3.32 -6.62 -3.34
CA VAL A 42 3.49 -7.74 -2.41
C VAL A 42 3.32 -9.09 -3.13
N VAL A 43 2.27 -9.22 -3.97
CA VAL A 43 2.08 -10.43 -4.79
C VAL A 43 3.27 -10.64 -5.73
N ASP A 44 3.74 -9.59 -6.41
CA ASP A 44 4.88 -9.69 -7.33
C ASP A 44 6.15 -10.13 -6.60
N VAL A 45 6.45 -9.61 -5.41
CA VAL A 45 7.59 -10.03 -4.59
C VAL A 45 7.46 -11.50 -4.18
N LEU A 46 6.28 -11.91 -3.70
CA LEU A 46 6.03 -13.30 -3.32
C LEU A 46 6.19 -14.25 -4.53
N MET A 47 5.64 -13.90 -5.68
CA MET A 47 5.67 -14.75 -6.88
C MET A 47 7.04 -14.79 -7.57
N GLN A 48 7.85 -13.74 -7.46
CA GLN A 48 9.20 -13.67 -8.04
C GLN A 48 10.31 -14.20 -7.10
N ASN A 49 9.96 -14.68 -5.90
CA ASN A 49 10.92 -15.37 -5.03
C ASN A 49 11.48 -16.61 -5.73
N PRO A 50 12.79 -16.68 -6.00
CA PRO A 50 13.41 -17.82 -6.70
C PRO A 50 13.33 -19.13 -5.90
N ALA A 51 13.22 -19.06 -4.57
CA ALA A 51 13.10 -20.20 -3.66
C ALA A 51 11.64 -20.47 -3.22
N ARG A 52 10.65 -19.97 -3.98
CA ARG A 52 9.23 -20.10 -3.61
C ARG A 52 8.79 -21.56 -3.43
N CYS A 53 8.24 -21.85 -2.25
CA CYS A 53 7.63 -23.12 -1.90
C CYS A 53 6.39 -22.88 -1.02
N TYR A 54 5.50 -22.00 -1.46
CA TYR A 54 4.26 -21.60 -0.78
C TYR A 54 3.21 -21.18 -1.81
N LYS A 55 1.94 -21.10 -1.39
CA LYS A 55 0.82 -20.67 -2.22
C LYS A 55 0.48 -19.21 -1.96
N VAL A 56 0.08 -18.49 -3.01
CA VAL A 56 -0.37 -17.11 -2.95
C VAL A 56 -1.81 -17.00 -3.47
N ILE A 57 -2.72 -16.56 -2.61
CA ILE A 57 -4.09 -16.21 -2.99
C ILE A 57 -4.17 -14.68 -3.11
N ALA A 58 -4.16 -14.18 -4.33
CA ALA A 58 -4.42 -12.77 -4.61
C ALA A 58 -5.94 -12.53 -4.58
N ALA A 59 -6.41 -11.57 -3.75
CA ALA A 59 -7.84 -11.31 -3.64
C ALA A 59 -8.21 -9.88 -4.02
N GLY A 60 -9.35 -9.73 -4.72
CA GLY A 60 -9.86 -8.44 -5.16
C GLY A 60 -11.22 -8.56 -5.84
N ARG A 61 -11.86 -7.44 -6.18
CA ARG A 61 -13.22 -7.39 -6.70
C ARG A 61 -13.36 -7.56 -8.22
N ASN A 62 -12.26 -7.53 -8.96
CA ASN A 62 -12.29 -7.53 -10.42
C ASN A 62 -11.30 -8.55 -10.98
N LYS A 63 -11.83 -9.71 -11.39
CA LYS A 63 -11.09 -10.85 -11.92
C LYS A 63 -10.39 -10.52 -13.24
N GLU A 64 -11.04 -9.75 -14.12
CA GLU A 64 -10.44 -9.38 -15.41
C GLU A 64 -9.21 -8.48 -15.24
N ARG A 65 -9.31 -7.47 -14.37
CA ARG A 65 -8.16 -6.63 -14.03
C ARG A 65 -7.03 -7.44 -13.38
N ALA A 66 -7.39 -8.39 -12.52
CA ALA A 66 -6.41 -9.27 -11.90
C ALA A 66 -5.71 -10.16 -12.94
N ARG A 67 -6.46 -10.70 -13.91
CA ARG A 67 -5.92 -11.52 -14.99
C ARG A 67 -4.92 -10.77 -15.85
N GLN A 68 -5.20 -9.51 -16.16
CA GLN A 68 -4.25 -8.66 -16.89
C GLN A 68 -3.01 -8.36 -16.05
N LYS A 69 -3.19 -7.97 -14.78
CA LYS A 69 -2.08 -7.61 -13.89
C LYS A 69 -1.16 -8.79 -13.58
N PHE A 70 -1.71 -9.95 -13.34
CA PHE A 70 -0.99 -11.16 -12.93
C PHE A 70 -0.87 -12.18 -14.06
N ALA A 71 -0.93 -11.75 -15.32
CA ALA A 71 -0.87 -12.64 -16.47
C ALA A 71 0.35 -13.58 -16.45
N ALA A 72 1.48 -13.11 -15.91
CA ALA A 72 2.72 -13.88 -15.80
C ALA A 72 2.61 -15.06 -14.79
N TYR A 73 1.66 -15.00 -13.88
CA TYR A 73 1.47 -16.01 -12.81
C TYR A 73 0.19 -16.81 -12.96
N TRP A 74 -0.67 -16.46 -13.92
CA TRP A 74 -2.05 -16.96 -13.97
C TRP A 74 -2.16 -18.48 -14.12
N GLU A 75 -1.17 -19.10 -14.76
CA GLU A 75 -1.10 -20.57 -14.96
C GLU A 75 -0.13 -21.25 -13.97
N ASP A 76 0.40 -20.52 -12.99
CA ASP A 76 1.29 -21.08 -11.96
C ASP A 76 0.47 -21.80 -10.89
N GLU A 77 0.79 -23.06 -10.61
CA GLU A 77 0.06 -23.94 -9.68
C GLU A 77 0.05 -23.41 -8.22
N SER A 78 0.95 -22.48 -7.89
CA SER A 78 1.01 -21.84 -6.57
C SER A 78 0.32 -20.49 -6.51
N PHE A 79 -0.25 -20.00 -7.63
CA PHE A 79 -0.97 -18.74 -7.71
C PHE A 79 -2.48 -18.96 -7.88
N PHE A 80 -3.27 -18.30 -7.05
CA PHE A 80 -4.73 -18.32 -7.12
C PHE A 80 -5.27 -16.89 -7.08
N PHE A 81 -6.37 -16.65 -7.80
CA PHE A 81 -7.11 -15.40 -7.66
C PHE A 81 -8.50 -15.66 -7.09
N ALA A 82 -8.82 -14.96 -6.00
CA ALA A 82 -10.12 -14.99 -5.35
C ALA A 82 -10.89 -13.69 -5.59
N GLU A 83 -12.12 -13.80 -6.13
CA GLU A 83 -13.00 -12.64 -6.30
C GLU A 83 -13.72 -12.34 -4.97
N ILE A 84 -13.07 -11.54 -4.12
CA ILE A 84 -13.54 -11.18 -2.79
C ILE A 84 -13.86 -9.69 -2.71
N ASP A 85 -15.06 -9.35 -2.20
CA ASP A 85 -15.39 -8.06 -1.65
C ASP A 85 -15.25 -8.11 -0.13
N VAL A 86 -14.19 -7.51 0.39
CA VAL A 86 -13.88 -7.52 1.83
C VAL A 86 -14.96 -6.86 2.69
N THR A 87 -15.87 -6.05 2.11
CA THR A 87 -16.99 -5.46 2.85
C THR A 87 -18.06 -6.48 3.23
N GLN A 88 -17.96 -7.69 2.69
CA GLN A 88 -18.83 -8.84 2.98
C GLN A 88 -18.01 -9.98 3.62
N PRO A 89 -18.66 -10.84 4.41
CA PRO A 89 -18.00 -12.05 4.90
C PRO A 89 -17.35 -12.85 3.76
N VAL A 90 -16.13 -13.31 3.96
CA VAL A 90 -15.35 -14.04 2.94
C VAL A 90 -16.10 -15.27 2.45
N ILE A 91 -16.81 -15.98 3.33
CA ILE A 91 -17.63 -17.16 3.00
C ILE A 91 -18.68 -16.87 1.91
N LYS A 92 -19.29 -15.69 1.89
CA LYS A 92 -20.24 -15.30 0.84
C LYS A 92 -19.61 -15.13 -0.53
N SER A 93 -18.33 -14.74 -0.56
CA SER A 93 -17.58 -14.68 -1.82
C SER A 93 -17.19 -16.09 -2.28
N MET A 94 -16.85 -16.98 -1.33
CA MET A 94 -16.51 -18.38 -1.62
C MET A 94 -17.65 -19.11 -2.31
N ASP A 95 -18.91 -18.88 -1.91
CA ASP A 95 -20.09 -19.53 -2.53
C ASP A 95 -20.15 -19.32 -4.05
N ARG A 96 -19.61 -18.21 -4.56
CA ARG A 96 -19.57 -17.90 -5.99
C ARG A 96 -18.45 -18.60 -6.73
N MET A 97 -17.44 -19.12 -6.02
CA MET A 97 -16.25 -19.75 -6.56
C MET A 97 -16.28 -21.30 -6.43
N ILE A 98 -17.44 -21.86 -6.02
CA ILE A 98 -17.61 -23.30 -5.93
C ILE A 98 -17.28 -23.96 -7.29
N GLY A 99 -16.36 -24.93 -7.28
CA GLY A 99 -15.85 -25.61 -8.49
C GLY A 99 -14.63 -24.94 -9.11
N GLU A 100 -14.21 -23.75 -8.67
CA GLU A 100 -12.91 -23.17 -9.03
C GLU A 100 -11.81 -23.70 -8.09
N PRO A 101 -10.56 -23.88 -8.56
CA PRO A 101 -9.45 -24.33 -7.70
C PRO A 101 -9.25 -23.50 -6.43
N VAL A 102 -9.40 -22.18 -6.54
CA VAL A 102 -9.24 -21.24 -5.40
C VAL A 102 -10.25 -21.49 -4.27
N TYR A 103 -11.41 -22.09 -4.55
CA TYR A 103 -12.39 -22.44 -3.52
C TYR A 103 -11.79 -23.39 -2.48
N ASN A 104 -11.09 -24.44 -2.94
CA ASN A 104 -10.47 -25.41 -2.04
C ASN A 104 -9.39 -24.76 -1.19
N GLU A 105 -8.55 -23.90 -1.79
CA GLU A 105 -7.51 -23.19 -1.06
C GLU A 105 -8.09 -22.29 0.04
N LEU A 106 -9.19 -21.57 -0.27
CA LEU A 106 -9.88 -20.75 0.71
C LEU A 106 -10.58 -21.60 1.79
N ALA A 107 -11.08 -22.78 1.45
CA ALA A 107 -11.72 -23.70 2.40
C ALA A 107 -10.71 -24.35 3.34
N GLU A 108 -9.48 -24.61 2.88
CA GLU A 108 -8.36 -25.04 3.72
C GLU A 108 -7.87 -23.91 4.65
N GLY A 109 -7.99 -22.65 4.21
CA GLY A 109 -7.62 -21.46 4.93
C GLY A 109 -6.25 -20.89 4.55
N ALA A 110 -5.99 -19.67 4.97
CA ALA A 110 -4.71 -19.00 4.80
C ALA A 110 -3.95 -18.95 6.13
N ASP A 111 -2.68 -19.37 6.10
CA ASP A 111 -1.77 -19.24 7.26
C ASP A 111 -1.47 -17.77 7.57
N TYR A 112 -1.33 -16.95 6.54
CA TYR A 112 -1.02 -15.53 6.64
C TYR A 112 -1.98 -14.70 5.80
N ILE A 113 -2.37 -13.54 6.35
CA ILE A 113 -3.23 -12.58 5.64
C ILE A 113 -2.52 -11.24 5.57
N ILE A 114 -2.49 -10.61 4.40
CA ILE A 114 -2.04 -9.24 4.20
C ILE A 114 -3.24 -8.44 3.71
N ASP A 115 -3.74 -7.52 4.55
CA ASP A 115 -4.88 -6.67 4.21
C ASP A 115 -4.42 -5.32 3.65
N ALA A 116 -4.34 -5.23 2.33
CA ALA A 116 -4.12 -4.01 1.56
C ALA A 116 -5.42 -3.50 0.87
N ALA A 117 -6.59 -3.99 1.28
CA ALA A 117 -7.87 -3.70 0.66
C ALA A 117 -8.44 -2.34 1.11
N SER A 118 -7.88 -1.25 0.61
CA SER A 118 -8.38 0.10 0.85
C SER A 118 -8.17 0.98 -0.38
N ASN A 119 -9.14 1.82 -0.70
CA ASN A 119 -8.95 2.87 -1.71
C ASN A 119 -8.38 4.12 -1.03
N ALA A 120 -7.13 4.45 -1.33
CA ALA A 120 -6.40 5.59 -0.74
C ALA A 120 -6.41 6.84 -1.65
N SER A 121 -7.34 6.93 -2.60
CA SER A 121 -7.44 8.07 -3.53
C SER A 121 -8.29 9.20 -2.94
N PRO A 122 -7.79 10.45 -2.86
CA PRO A 122 -8.55 11.58 -2.31
C PRO A 122 -9.86 11.87 -3.03
N ASN A 123 -9.94 11.66 -4.35
CA ASN A 123 -11.21 11.82 -5.09
C ASN A 123 -12.22 10.75 -4.69
N PHE A 124 -11.77 9.53 -4.45
CA PHE A 124 -12.64 8.45 -4.01
C PHE A 124 -13.23 8.74 -2.62
N PHE A 125 -12.47 9.37 -1.72
CA PHE A 125 -12.96 9.78 -0.39
C PHE A 125 -14.13 10.75 -0.50
N LYS A 126 -14.11 11.66 -1.49
CA LYS A 126 -15.20 12.62 -1.71
C LYS A 126 -16.44 11.98 -2.32
N GLN A 127 -16.25 11.06 -3.25
CA GLN A 127 -17.34 10.46 -4.02
C GLN A 127 -17.99 9.28 -3.29
N ASN A 128 -17.20 8.50 -2.53
CA ASN A 128 -17.64 7.25 -1.91
C ASN A 128 -17.20 7.12 -0.44
N PRO A 129 -17.43 8.11 0.44
CA PRO A 129 -16.91 8.10 1.81
C PRO A 129 -17.43 6.94 2.64
N VAL A 130 -18.67 6.50 2.43
CA VAL A 130 -19.27 5.36 3.12
C VAL A 130 -18.60 4.05 2.71
N GLU A 131 -18.28 3.88 1.42
CA GLU A 131 -17.56 2.70 0.94
C GLU A 131 -16.15 2.63 1.52
N VAL A 132 -15.46 3.78 1.61
CA VAL A 132 -14.14 3.87 2.26
C VAL A 132 -14.19 3.37 3.70
N MET A 133 -15.17 3.84 4.47
CA MET A 133 -15.31 3.43 5.88
C MET A 133 -15.64 1.94 5.99
N LYS A 134 -16.58 1.44 5.20
CA LYS A 134 -16.95 0.01 5.21
C LYS A 134 -15.80 -0.88 4.80
N ALA A 135 -15.05 -0.52 3.76
CA ALA A 135 -13.89 -1.31 3.33
C ALA A 135 -12.82 -1.40 4.43
N ASN A 136 -12.54 -0.30 5.14
CA ASN A 136 -11.53 -0.30 6.19
C ASN A 136 -12.00 -1.01 7.48
N ILE A 137 -13.27 -0.86 7.88
CA ILE A 137 -13.78 -1.39 9.17
C ILE A 137 -14.30 -2.81 8.98
N ASN A 138 -15.29 -3.01 8.09
CA ASN A 138 -15.86 -4.34 7.85
C ASN A 138 -14.84 -5.27 7.19
N GLY A 139 -13.98 -4.70 6.31
CA GLY A 139 -12.94 -5.48 5.63
C GLY A 139 -11.99 -6.15 6.62
N VAL A 140 -11.48 -5.40 7.58
CA VAL A 140 -10.63 -5.94 8.65
C VAL A 140 -11.38 -7.00 9.47
N SER A 141 -12.63 -6.72 9.90
CA SER A 141 -13.42 -7.69 10.66
C SER A 141 -13.63 -8.99 9.88
N ASN A 142 -14.09 -8.90 8.62
CA ASN A 142 -14.37 -10.07 7.81
C ASN A 142 -13.12 -10.92 7.52
N LEU A 143 -11.96 -10.28 7.33
CA LEU A 143 -10.69 -11.00 7.13
C LEU A 143 -10.19 -11.64 8.42
N LEU A 144 -10.33 -10.97 9.56
CA LEU A 144 -9.97 -11.53 10.87
C LEU A 144 -10.88 -12.71 11.24
N GLU A 145 -12.19 -12.59 11.05
CA GLU A 145 -13.15 -13.69 11.30
C GLU A 145 -12.84 -14.91 10.41
N TYR A 146 -12.54 -14.68 9.12
CA TYR A 146 -12.11 -15.74 8.22
C TYR A 146 -10.79 -16.38 8.71
N GLY A 147 -9.78 -15.56 9.01
CA GLY A 147 -8.48 -16.04 9.45
C GLY A 147 -8.56 -16.85 10.74
N LEU A 148 -9.30 -16.37 11.75
CA LEU A 148 -9.48 -17.05 13.03
C LEU A 148 -10.23 -18.38 12.87
N SER A 149 -11.27 -18.43 12.01
CA SER A 149 -12.01 -19.67 11.75
C SER A 149 -11.16 -20.75 11.06
N HIS A 150 -10.07 -20.33 10.38
CA HIS A 150 -9.12 -21.22 9.68
C HIS A 150 -7.73 -21.26 10.32
N ARG A 151 -7.61 -20.79 11.57
CA ARG A 151 -6.37 -20.84 12.38
C ARG A 151 -5.19 -20.13 11.74
N MET A 152 -5.41 -18.96 11.13
CA MET A 152 -4.30 -18.14 10.62
C MET A 152 -3.24 -17.91 11.70
N GLN A 153 -1.99 -17.83 11.29
CA GLN A 153 -0.86 -17.59 12.19
C GLN A 153 -0.70 -16.10 12.46
N ARG A 154 -0.86 -15.24 11.41
CA ARG A 154 -0.73 -13.77 11.55
C ARG A 154 -1.45 -13.04 10.43
N MET A 155 -1.93 -11.84 10.75
CA MET A 155 -2.37 -10.84 9.77
C MET A 155 -1.50 -9.58 9.84
N VAL A 156 -1.09 -9.05 8.67
CA VAL A 156 -0.56 -7.67 8.56
C VAL A 156 -1.66 -6.77 8.00
N TYR A 157 -2.08 -5.79 8.81
CA TYR A 157 -3.01 -4.76 8.38
C TYR A 157 -2.26 -3.55 7.82
N ILE A 158 -2.56 -3.16 6.58
CA ILE A 158 -1.98 -1.98 5.95
C ILE A 158 -2.77 -0.75 6.37
N SER A 159 -2.21 0.00 7.30
CA SER A 159 -2.69 1.30 7.75
C SER A 159 -2.02 2.45 6.97
N SER A 160 -2.11 3.65 7.46
CA SER A 160 -1.61 4.86 6.79
C SER A 160 -1.09 5.88 7.80
N GLY A 161 -0.10 6.68 7.40
CA GLY A 161 0.32 7.84 8.17
C GLY A 161 -0.77 8.91 8.37
N GLU A 162 -1.88 8.85 7.62
CA GLU A 162 -3.02 9.76 7.84
C GLU A 162 -3.72 9.54 9.19
N ILE A 163 -3.51 8.41 9.85
CA ILE A 163 -4.06 8.18 11.19
C ILE A 163 -3.56 9.18 12.23
N TYR A 164 -2.38 9.76 11.99
CA TYR A 164 -1.82 10.75 12.92
C TYR A 164 -2.61 12.06 12.95
N GLY A 165 -3.32 12.41 11.87
CA GLY A 165 -4.03 13.69 11.80
C GLY A 165 -3.08 14.88 11.73
N GLU A 166 -3.54 16.04 12.22
CA GLU A 166 -2.73 17.26 12.28
C GLU A 166 -1.72 17.16 13.42
N GLY A 167 -0.43 17.27 13.08
CA GLY A 167 0.67 17.28 14.05
C GLY A 167 1.16 18.70 14.35
N ASP A 168 2.08 18.81 15.28
CA ASP A 168 2.78 20.03 15.66
C ASP A 168 3.99 20.38 14.77
N GLY A 169 4.19 19.62 13.69
CA GLY A 169 5.33 19.76 12.77
C GLY A 169 6.55 18.91 13.15
N SER A 170 6.51 18.20 14.29
CA SER A 170 7.52 17.20 14.64
C SER A 170 7.36 15.95 13.79
N GLU A 171 8.37 15.08 13.84
CA GLU A 171 8.31 13.77 13.21
C GLU A 171 7.33 12.84 13.96
N PHE A 172 6.48 12.15 13.22
CA PHE A 172 5.53 11.20 13.82
C PHE A 172 6.23 9.92 14.26
N THR A 173 6.08 9.60 15.53
CA THR A 173 6.38 8.27 16.08
C THR A 173 5.09 7.45 16.17
N GLU A 174 5.17 6.15 16.44
CA GLU A 174 3.98 5.31 16.58
C GLU A 174 3.08 5.69 17.79
N LYS A 175 3.59 6.52 18.69
CA LYS A 175 2.86 7.08 19.84
C LYS A 175 2.19 8.42 19.56
N SER A 176 2.47 9.04 18.39
CA SER A 176 1.91 10.34 18.02
C SER A 176 0.40 10.24 17.80
N SER A 177 -0.33 11.29 18.19
CA SER A 177 -1.78 11.42 17.94
C SER A 177 -2.11 12.90 17.80
N GLY A 178 -2.64 13.29 16.65
CA GLY A 178 -3.05 14.64 16.35
C GLY A 178 -4.55 14.73 16.03
N TYR A 179 -4.99 15.94 15.73
CA TYR A 179 -6.40 16.23 15.50
C TYR A 179 -6.90 15.67 14.15
N VAL A 180 -8.10 15.10 14.18
CA VAL A 180 -8.90 14.75 13.00
C VAL A 180 -10.30 15.29 13.21
N ASP A 181 -10.76 16.21 12.35
CA ASP A 181 -12.13 16.75 12.39
C ASP A 181 -13.12 15.67 11.94
N CYS A 182 -13.67 14.93 12.90
CA CYS A 182 -14.62 13.86 12.66
C CYS A 182 -15.98 14.34 12.08
N ALA A 183 -16.28 15.64 12.11
CA ALA A 183 -17.46 16.23 11.47
C ALA A 183 -17.25 16.53 9.98
N SER A 184 -16.04 16.39 9.47
CA SER A 184 -15.71 16.53 8.06
C SER A 184 -15.84 15.22 7.30
N VAL A 185 -16.41 15.24 6.09
CA VAL A 185 -16.45 14.07 5.19
C VAL A 185 -15.03 13.57 4.88
N ARG A 186 -14.04 14.47 4.83
CA ARG A 186 -12.62 14.12 4.58
C ARG A 186 -12.06 13.19 5.65
N ALA A 187 -12.61 13.22 6.85
CA ALA A 187 -12.20 12.35 7.96
C ALA A 187 -12.56 10.87 7.74
N CYS A 188 -13.39 10.52 6.75
CA CYS A 188 -13.79 9.13 6.50
C CYS A 188 -12.59 8.16 6.41
N TYR A 189 -11.50 8.58 5.78
CA TYR A 189 -10.30 7.75 5.62
C TYR A 189 -9.47 7.66 6.91
N PRO A 190 -8.95 8.75 7.49
CA PRO A 190 -8.15 8.65 8.71
C PRO A 190 -8.94 8.08 9.90
N SER A 191 -10.22 8.43 10.07
CA SER A 191 -11.04 7.90 11.15
C SER A 191 -11.32 6.41 11.00
N SER A 192 -11.62 5.93 9.77
CA SER A 192 -11.83 4.49 9.56
C SER A 192 -10.52 3.70 9.70
N LYS A 193 -9.37 4.24 9.32
CA LYS A 193 -8.07 3.61 9.57
C LYS A 193 -7.77 3.52 11.07
N ARG A 194 -8.04 4.58 11.85
CA ARG A 194 -7.94 4.53 13.33
C ARG A 194 -8.86 3.47 13.93
N ALA A 195 -10.13 3.43 13.52
CA ALA A 195 -11.10 2.44 13.97
C ALA A 195 -10.65 1.01 13.63
N ALA A 196 -10.12 0.79 12.44
CA ALA A 196 -9.61 -0.51 12.01
C ALA A 196 -8.37 -0.95 12.81
N GLU A 197 -7.43 -0.04 13.12
CA GLU A 197 -6.31 -0.37 14.02
C GLU A 197 -6.81 -0.75 15.41
N THR A 198 -7.78 -0.01 15.96
CA THR A 198 -8.38 -0.33 17.26
C THR A 198 -9.06 -1.70 17.22
N LEU A 199 -9.75 -2.02 16.11
CA LEU A 199 -10.40 -3.30 15.91
C LEU A 199 -9.36 -4.45 15.87
N CYS A 200 -8.22 -4.27 15.18
CA CYS A 200 -7.11 -5.21 15.21
C CYS A 200 -6.65 -5.50 16.66
N MET A 201 -6.48 -4.44 17.47
CA MET A 201 -6.09 -4.60 18.87
C MET A 201 -7.16 -5.31 19.71
N ALA A 202 -8.44 -5.01 19.44
CA ALA A 202 -9.56 -5.68 20.14
C ALA A 202 -9.61 -7.17 19.81
N TYR A 203 -9.46 -7.57 18.54
CA TYR A 203 -9.36 -8.99 18.14
C TYR A 203 -8.14 -9.69 18.79
N GLY A 204 -7.03 -8.98 18.89
CA GLY A 204 -5.86 -9.49 19.61
C GLY A 204 -6.12 -9.76 21.08
N ALA A 205 -6.85 -8.86 21.75
CA ALA A 205 -7.17 -8.98 23.16
C ALA A 205 -8.26 -10.02 23.47
N GLU A 206 -9.30 -10.11 22.61
CA GLU A 206 -10.48 -10.94 22.86
C GLU A 206 -10.33 -12.37 22.31
N TYR A 207 -9.69 -12.53 21.15
CA TYR A 207 -9.58 -13.80 20.43
C TYR A 207 -8.14 -14.29 20.26
N ASP A 208 -7.17 -13.64 20.89
CA ASP A 208 -5.74 -13.93 20.76
C ASP A 208 -5.19 -13.83 19.31
N ALA A 209 -5.88 -13.09 18.43
CA ALA A 209 -5.44 -12.88 17.05
C ALA A 209 -4.03 -12.24 16.99
N ASP A 210 -3.13 -12.79 16.18
CA ASP A 210 -1.83 -12.18 15.92
C ASP A 210 -1.96 -11.19 14.75
N VAL A 211 -1.98 -9.90 15.07
CA VAL A 211 -2.07 -8.82 14.09
C VAL A 211 -0.93 -7.85 14.26
N VAL A 212 -0.29 -7.49 13.16
CA VAL A 212 0.73 -6.44 13.07
C VAL A 212 0.24 -5.33 12.14
N ILE A 213 0.47 -4.08 12.50
CA ILE A 213 -0.02 -2.91 11.77
C ILE A 213 1.14 -2.22 11.07
N ALA A 214 1.02 -2.04 9.74
CA ALA A 214 1.96 -1.29 8.91
C ALA A 214 1.37 0.09 8.55
N ARG A 215 1.87 1.18 9.14
CA ARG A 215 1.46 2.57 8.85
C ARG A 215 2.32 3.13 7.74
N LEU A 216 1.84 3.01 6.50
CA LEU A 216 2.60 3.44 5.33
C LEU A 216 2.60 4.96 5.17
N SER A 217 3.76 5.51 4.82
CA SER A 217 3.90 6.88 4.32
C SER A 217 3.41 7.00 2.86
N HIS A 218 3.70 8.12 2.18
CA HIS A 218 3.28 8.35 0.79
C HIS A 218 3.98 7.36 -0.16
N THR A 219 3.33 6.25 -0.41
CA THR A 219 3.86 5.16 -1.25
C THR A 219 3.58 5.43 -2.73
N TYR A 220 4.60 5.27 -3.57
CA TYR A 220 4.57 5.44 -5.02
C TYR A 220 5.24 4.27 -5.74
N GLY A 221 4.98 4.14 -7.04
CA GLY A 221 5.58 3.08 -7.88
C GLY A 221 4.83 2.91 -9.20
N PRO A 222 5.29 2.04 -10.10
CA PRO A 222 4.75 1.93 -11.47
C PRO A 222 3.33 1.36 -11.53
N GLY A 223 2.88 0.64 -10.51
CA GLY A 223 1.56 -0.02 -10.49
C GLY A 223 0.37 0.90 -10.17
N PHE A 224 0.50 2.22 -10.25
CA PHE A 224 -0.63 3.13 -10.07
C PHE A 224 -1.63 3.05 -11.23
N THR A 225 -2.91 3.31 -10.94
CA THR A 225 -3.98 3.23 -11.94
C THR A 225 -4.20 4.56 -12.65
N GLU A 226 -4.88 4.55 -13.80
CA GLU A 226 -5.28 5.78 -14.49
C GLU A 226 -6.15 6.69 -13.62
N SER A 227 -7.00 6.11 -12.77
CA SER A 227 -7.84 6.84 -11.83
C SER A 227 -7.11 7.36 -10.60
N ASP A 228 -5.84 7.02 -10.40
CA ASP A 228 -5.04 7.51 -9.27
C ASP A 228 -4.77 9.00 -9.45
N ASN A 229 -5.36 9.82 -8.59
CA ASN A 229 -5.23 11.28 -8.63
C ASN A 229 -4.27 11.83 -7.58
N ARG A 230 -3.45 10.99 -6.96
CA ARG A 230 -2.38 11.44 -6.10
C ARG A 230 -1.36 12.27 -6.89
N VAL A 231 -0.77 13.23 -6.23
CA VAL A 231 0.07 14.26 -6.88
C VAL A 231 1.20 13.67 -7.73
N TYR A 232 1.87 12.63 -7.25
CA TYR A 232 2.96 11.99 -7.99
C TYR A 232 2.46 11.33 -9.30
N ALA A 233 1.29 10.66 -9.25
CA ALA A 233 0.72 10.00 -10.41
C ALA A 233 0.28 11.03 -11.49
N GLN A 234 -0.20 12.20 -11.05
CA GLN A 234 -0.51 13.31 -11.97
C GLN A 234 0.77 13.84 -12.63
N PHE A 235 1.84 14.08 -11.85
CA PHE A 235 3.12 14.56 -12.40
C PHE A 235 3.71 13.59 -13.41
N ILE A 236 3.70 12.29 -13.11
CA ILE A 236 4.17 11.26 -14.03
C ILE A 236 3.34 11.29 -15.32
N ARG A 237 1.99 11.30 -15.24
CA ARG A 237 1.14 11.37 -16.43
C ARG A 237 1.40 12.62 -17.28
N ASN A 238 1.60 13.79 -16.66
CA ASN A 238 1.89 15.02 -17.40
C ASN A 238 3.18 14.85 -18.22
N VAL A 239 4.26 14.43 -17.59
CA VAL A 239 5.55 14.30 -18.29
C VAL A 239 5.53 13.19 -19.35
N LEU A 240 4.77 12.12 -19.17
CA LEU A 240 4.59 11.08 -20.17
C LEU A 240 3.81 11.58 -21.42
N ARG A 241 2.92 12.56 -21.25
CA ARG A 241 2.23 13.24 -22.35
C ARG A 241 3.07 14.34 -22.99
N GLY A 242 4.30 14.56 -22.54
CA GLY A 242 5.15 15.64 -23.00
C GLY A 242 4.77 17.02 -22.44
N GLU A 243 3.94 17.06 -21.40
CA GLU A 243 3.48 18.29 -20.74
C GLU A 243 4.41 18.71 -19.62
N ASP A 244 4.49 20.01 -19.35
CA ASP A 244 5.15 20.55 -18.16
C ASP A 244 4.29 20.29 -16.91
N ILE A 245 4.93 20.28 -15.74
CA ILE A 245 4.21 20.11 -14.46
C ILE A 245 3.73 21.47 -13.96
N VAL A 246 2.41 21.64 -13.81
CA VAL A 246 1.81 22.87 -13.33
C VAL A 246 1.48 22.76 -11.83
N LEU A 247 2.10 23.59 -11.01
CA LEU A 247 1.81 23.72 -9.58
C LEU A 247 0.82 24.87 -9.33
N LYS A 248 -0.30 24.56 -8.67
CA LYS A 248 -1.34 25.51 -8.28
C LYS A 248 -1.09 26.15 -6.89
N SER A 249 0.06 25.83 -6.28
CA SER A 249 0.51 26.39 -4.99
C SER A 249 2.04 26.40 -4.97
N LYS A 250 2.64 26.99 -3.92
CA LYS A 250 4.11 26.98 -3.75
C LYS A 250 4.73 25.59 -3.59
N GLY A 251 3.91 24.56 -3.34
CA GLY A 251 4.37 23.18 -3.20
C GLY A 251 5.20 22.90 -1.93
N GLU A 252 4.99 23.68 -0.86
CA GLU A 252 5.79 23.64 0.37
C GLU A 252 5.44 22.44 1.28
N ALA A 253 4.31 21.76 1.03
CA ALA A 253 3.92 20.60 1.80
C ALA A 253 5.00 19.51 1.72
N PHE A 254 5.54 19.10 2.87
CA PHE A 254 6.67 18.19 3.00
C PHE A 254 6.18 16.78 3.32
N ARG A 255 6.68 15.78 2.61
CA ARG A 255 6.20 14.39 2.68
C ARG A 255 7.36 13.41 2.72
N SER A 256 7.15 12.30 3.41
CA SER A 256 7.98 11.12 3.32
C SER A 256 7.49 10.26 2.16
N TRP A 257 8.35 10.03 1.18
CA TRP A 257 8.08 9.23 -0.02
C TRP A 257 8.68 7.84 0.14
N LEU A 258 7.89 6.82 -0.16
CA LEU A 258 8.30 5.43 -0.03
C LEU A 258 8.07 4.69 -1.35
N TYR A 259 9.13 4.11 -1.90
CA TYR A 259 9.01 3.29 -3.10
C TYR A 259 8.25 2.00 -2.78
N VAL A 260 7.38 1.57 -3.69
CA VAL A 260 6.46 0.45 -3.43
C VAL A 260 7.18 -0.88 -3.17
N VAL A 261 8.38 -1.07 -3.75
CA VAL A 261 9.19 -2.28 -3.52
C VAL A 261 9.73 -2.29 -2.08
N ASP A 262 10.19 -1.15 -1.56
CA ASP A 262 10.58 -1.01 -0.14
C ASP A 262 9.38 -1.17 0.79
N ALA A 263 8.19 -0.71 0.38
CA ALA A 263 6.97 -0.94 1.15
C ALA A 263 6.63 -2.43 1.23
N ALA A 264 6.70 -3.16 0.12
CA ALA A 264 6.47 -4.60 0.09
C ALA A 264 7.50 -5.37 0.94
N HIS A 265 8.78 -4.98 0.86
CA HIS A 265 9.84 -5.50 1.73
C HIS A 265 9.50 -5.31 3.22
N ALA A 266 9.11 -4.09 3.62
CA ALA A 266 8.73 -3.81 5.01
C ALA A 266 7.52 -4.64 5.46
N ILE A 267 6.49 -4.76 4.62
CA ILE A 267 5.28 -5.55 4.91
C ILE A 267 5.64 -7.01 5.14
N LEU A 268 6.49 -7.59 4.29
CA LEU A 268 6.94 -8.98 4.45
C LEU A 268 7.83 -9.14 5.68
N ARG A 269 8.72 -8.19 5.98
CA ARG A 269 9.49 -8.19 7.22
C ARG A 269 8.56 -8.14 8.45
N LEU A 270 7.51 -7.32 8.43
CA LEU A 270 6.52 -7.27 9.51
C LEU A 270 5.68 -8.54 9.61
N LEU A 271 5.39 -9.21 8.49
CA LEU A 271 4.72 -10.50 8.49
C LEU A 271 5.55 -11.57 9.23
N LEU A 272 6.86 -11.53 9.09
CA LEU A 272 7.77 -12.51 9.66
C LEU A 272 8.19 -12.17 11.09
N ASP A 273 8.64 -10.94 11.32
CA ASP A 273 9.36 -10.54 12.52
C ASP A 273 8.64 -9.47 13.35
N GLY A 274 7.49 -8.97 12.89
CA GLY A 274 6.72 -7.98 13.62
C GLY A 274 6.22 -8.53 14.97
N GLU A 275 6.27 -7.73 16.02
CA GLU A 275 5.70 -8.10 17.30
C GLU A 275 4.17 -8.04 17.26
N LYS A 276 3.49 -9.07 17.76
CA LYS A 276 2.04 -9.15 17.90
C LYS A 276 1.47 -7.91 18.56
N ALA A 277 0.32 -7.43 18.09
CA ALA A 277 -0.39 -6.27 18.60
C ALA A 277 0.45 -4.98 18.60
N ASN A 278 1.32 -4.83 17.61
CA ASN A 278 2.17 -3.66 17.45
C ASN A 278 1.95 -2.95 16.11
N ALA A 279 2.09 -1.62 16.14
CA ALA A 279 2.11 -0.78 14.94
C ALA A 279 3.55 -0.34 14.63
N TYR A 280 3.84 -0.19 13.34
CA TYR A 280 5.14 0.24 12.82
C TYR A 280 4.96 1.29 11.73
N ASN A 281 5.71 2.39 11.81
CA ASN A 281 5.83 3.32 10.71
C ASN A 281 6.67 2.69 9.59
N VAL A 282 6.13 2.72 8.39
CA VAL A 282 6.80 2.25 7.17
C VAL A 282 7.04 3.44 6.26
N ALA A 283 8.26 3.95 6.28
CA ALA A 283 8.65 5.18 5.60
C ALA A 283 10.15 5.17 5.28
N HIS A 284 10.57 6.00 4.34
CA HIS A 284 11.99 6.24 4.06
C HIS A 284 12.40 7.59 4.65
N SER A 285 13.13 7.57 5.78
CA SER A 285 13.48 8.78 6.53
C SER A 285 14.35 9.78 5.75
N GLU A 286 15.10 9.33 4.74
CA GLU A 286 15.96 10.17 3.89
C GLU A 286 15.25 10.64 2.61
N SER A 287 14.06 10.10 2.29
CA SER A 287 13.25 10.46 1.14
C SER A 287 12.16 11.49 1.50
N ASN A 288 12.49 12.43 2.38
CA ASN A 288 11.61 13.50 2.83
C ASN A 288 11.81 14.73 1.95
N ILE A 289 10.88 15.00 1.02
CA ILE A 289 10.95 16.16 0.12
C ILE A 289 9.59 16.84 0.00
N SER A 290 9.61 18.13 -0.39
CA SER A 290 8.39 18.88 -0.66
C SER A 290 7.74 18.48 -1.99
N ILE A 291 6.46 18.83 -2.15
CA ILE A 291 5.75 18.64 -3.43
C ILE A 291 6.46 19.38 -4.58
N ARG A 292 7.03 20.56 -4.31
CA ARG A 292 7.83 21.30 -5.28
C ARG A 292 9.07 20.51 -5.69
N GLN A 293 9.86 20.05 -4.73
CA GLN A 293 11.07 19.25 -5.00
C GLN A 293 10.74 17.97 -5.78
N LEU A 294 9.60 17.32 -5.45
CA LEU A 294 9.12 16.18 -6.22
C LEU A 294 8.78 16.54 -7.68
N ALA A 295 8.08 17.67 -7.89
CA ALA A 295 7.76 18.13 -9.23
C ALA A 295 9.03 18.42 -10.04
N GLU A 296 10.00 19.11 -9.44
CA GLU A 296 11.30 19.43 -10.04
C GLU A 296 12.10 18.16 -10.38
N LEU A 297 12.08 17.15 -9.50
CA LEU A 297 12.72 15.86 -9.73
C LEU A 297 12.12 15.13 -10.94
N ILE A 298 10.79 14.99 -10.98
CA ILE A 298 10.10 14.29 -12.07
C ILE A 298 10.25 15.03 -13.38
N ALA A 299 10.11 16.36 -13.38
CA ALA A 299 10.28 17.20 -14.58
C ALA A 299 11.70 17.06 -15.15
N ARG A 300 12.74 17.15 -14.30
CA ARG A 300 14.15 16.99 -14.71
C ARG A 300 14.41 15.62 -15.36
N LYS A 301 13.88 14.54 -14.78
CA LYS A 301 14.05 13.16 -15.33
C LYS A 301 13.35 12.96 -16.67
N ALA A 302 12.41 13.82 -17.02
CA ALA A 302 11.64 13.74 -18.27
C ALA A 302 11.94 14.86 -19.26
N ASP A 303 12.95 15.71 -19.00
CA ASP A 303 13.27 16.91 -19.78
C ASP A 303 12.05 17.83 -19.93
N ARG A 304 11.39 18.13 -18.81
CA ARG A 304 10.23 19.04 -18.68
C ARG A 304 10.51 20.10 -17.64
N LYS A 305 9.60 21.07 -17.53
CA LYS A 305 9.70 22.19 -16.59
C LYS A 305 8.60 22.15 -15.54
N VAL A 306 8.82 22.83 -14.44
CA VAL A 306 7.78 23.14 -13.46
C VAL A 306 7.32 24.57 -13.69
N VAL A 307 6.02 24.75 -13.86
CA VAL A 307 5.35 26.04 -14.07
C VAL A 307 4.48 26.33 -12.83
N PHE A 308 4.57 27.55 -12.31
CA PHE A 308 3.72 27.98 -11.22
C PHE A 308 2.56 28.80 -11.78
N ASP A 309 1.34 28.31 -11.57
CA ASP A 309 0.08 28.98 -11.89
C ASP A 309 -0.72 29.09 -10.57
N ILE A 310 -0.29 30.03 -9.73
CA ILE A 310 -0.85 30.23 -8.40
C ILE A 310 -1.94 31.30 -8.50
N PRO A 311 -3.22 30.98 -8.20
CA PRO A 311 -4.29 31.97 -8.20
C PRO A 311 -3.99 33.11 -7.21
N GLU A 312 -4.32 34.35 -7.62
CA GLU A 312 -4.30 35.48 -6.69
C GLU A 312 -5.26 35.21 -5.53
N ALA A 313 -4.78 35.42 -4.32
CA ALA A 313 -5.38 35.23 -3.00
C ALA A 313 -6.78 34.58 -2.91
N ASP A 314 -6.93 33.63 -2.01
CA ASP A 314 -8.16 33.01 -1.50
C ASP A 314 -8.65 31.68 -2.10
N ALA A 315 -7.99 31.07 -3.04
CA ALA A 315 -8.37 29.73 -3.51
C ALA A 315 -7.79 28.55 -2.68
N GLN A 316 -7.39 28.77 -1.44
CA GLN A 316 -6.82 27.72 -0.57
C GLN A 316 -7.84 26.72 -0.01
N GLN A 317 -9.09 26.70 -0.48
CA GLN A 317 -10.13 25.75 -0.06
C GLN A 317 -10.22 24.48 -0.91
N GLY A 318 -9.19 24.06 -1.62
CA GLY A 318 -9.23 22.89 -2.47
C GLY A 318 -8.23 21.82 -2.09
N ASN A 319 -8.67 20.62 -1.76
CA ASN A 319 -7.98 19.33 -1.85
C ASN A 319 -6.64 19.11 -1.12
N THR A 320 -6.16 20.04 -0.30
CA THR A 320 -4.92 19.86 0.45
C THR A 320 -5.18 19.03 1.70
N THR A 321 -4.34 18.03 1.94
CA THR A 321 -4.24 17.41 3.26
C THR A 321 -3.86 18.51 4.24
N PRO A 322 -4.56 18.68 5.37
CA PRO A 322 -4.25 19.74 6.34
C PRO A 322 -2.84 19.62 6.92
N ILE A 323 -2.21 18.47 6.79
CA ILE A 323 -0.87 18.20 7.29
C ILE A 323 0.17 18.87 6.39
N THR A 324 0.88 19.89 6.92
CA THR A 324 1.94 20.59 6.19
C THR A 324 3.25 19.82 6.16
N LYS A 325 3.55 19.03 7.21
CA LYS A 325 4.73 18.20 7.33
C LYS A 325 4.32 16.79 7.79
N ALA A 326 4.60 15.78 6.99
CA ALA A 326 4.34 14.38 7.30
C ALA A 326 5.63 13.57 7.11
N THR A 327 6.44 13.53 8.16
CA THR A 327 7.66 12.73 8.28
C THR A 327 7.51 11.75 9.43
N PHE A 328 8.17 10.59 9.35
CA PHE A 328 7.92 9.46 10.25
C PHE A 328 9.23 8.89 10.77
N SER A 329 9.36 8.70 12.08
CA SER A 329 10.40 7.86 12.66
C SER A 329 10.15 6.40 12.24
N THR A 330 11.22 5.73 11.85
CA THR A 330 11.23 4.31 11.47
C THR A 330 12.11 3.48 12.39
N ASP A 331 12.49 4.01 13.55
CA ASP A 331 13.43 3.36 14.47
C ASP A 331 12.93 1.99 14.92
N LYS A 332 11.62 1.86 15.13
CA LYS A 332 10.99 0.60 15.52
C LYS A 332 11.08 -0.46 14.41
N LEU A 333 10.88 -0.07 13.16
CA LEU A 333 11.02 -0.98 12.01
C LEU A 333 12.50 -1.31 11.72
N LYS A 334 13.38 -0.32 11.86
CA LYS A 334 14.84 -0.53 11.73
C LYS A 334 15.38 -1.51 12.78
N ALA A 335 14.81 -1.54 13.98
CA ALA A 335 15.18 -2.50 15.02
C ALA A 335 14.88 -3.96 14.64
N LEU A 336 13.97 -4.20 13.68
CA LEU A 336 13.72 -5.51 13.07
C LEU A 336 14.69 -5.83 11.90
N GLY A 337 15.71 -5.00 11.69
CA GLY A 337 16.70 -5.18 10.61
C GLY A 337 16.26 -4.65 9.25
N TRP A 338 15.06 -4.04 9.12
CA TRP A 338 14.63 -3.46 7.85
C TRP A 338 15.36 -2.14 7.55
N LYS A 339 15.75 -1.96 6.30
CA LYS A 339 16.23 -0.69 5.73
C LYS A 339 15.67 -0.51 4.32
N PRO A 340 15.35 0.72 3.89
CA PRO A 340 14.98 0.97 2.50
C PRO A 340 16.21 0.77 1.61
N LEU A 341 15.98 0.32 0.37
CA LEU A 341 17.03 0.07 -0.63
C LEU A 341 17.06 1.13 -1.74
N PHE A 342 15.97 1.89 -1.89
CA PHE A 342 15.79 2.83 -3.01
C PHE A 342 15.50 4.23 -2.49
N ASP A 343 16.37 5.18 -2.83
CA ASP A 343 16.08 6.57 -2.54
C ASP A 343 14.98 7.14 -3.48
N VAL A 344 14.54 8.36 -3.17
CA VAL A 344 13.46 9.01 -3.93
C VAL A 344 13.82 9.25 -5.40
N GLU A 345 15.09 9.50 -5.69
CA GLU A 345 15.57 9.77 -7.05
C GLU A 345 15.62 8.50 -7.90
N GLU A 346 16.14 7.40 -7.33
CA GLU A 346 16.19 6.09 -7.97
C GLU A 346 14.77 5.55 -8.19
N GLY A 347 13.94 5.50 -7.16
CA GLY A 347 12.58 4.95 -7.25
C GLY A 347 11.66 5.69 -8.23
N PHE A 348 11.73 7.03 -8.31
CA PHE A 348 10.98 7.78 -9.34
C PHE A 348 11.58 7.61 -10.74
N GLY A 349 12.90 7.42 -10.87
CA GLY A 349 13.54 7.08 -12.12
C GLY A 349 13.01 5.76 -12.69
N HIS A 350 13.03 4.70 -11.87
CA HIS A 350 12.53 3.38 -12.23
C HIS A 350 11.01 3.39 -12.51
N THR A 351 10.24 4.12 -11.70
CA THR A 351 8.81 4.29 -11.94
C THR A 351 8.52 4.93 -13.30
N LEU A 352 9.23 5.99 -13.67
CA LEU A 352 9.08 6.67 -14.97
C LEU A 352 9.48 5.75 -16.13
N GLN A 353 10.56 5.02 -16.01
CA GLN A 353 11.03 4.11 -17.03
C GLN A 353 10.02 2.98 -17.25
N GLU A 354 9.59 2.31 -16.16
CA GLU A 354 8.64 1.20 -16.23
C GLU A 354 7.31 1.61 -16.89
N VAL A 355 6.77 2.79 -16.54
CA VAL A 355 5.49 3.27 -17.13
C VAL A 355 5.64 3.74 -18.58
N ARG A 356 6.86 4.08 -19.04
CA ARG A 356 7.11 4.40 -20.46
C ARG A 356 7.20 3.18 -21.36
N GLU A 357 7.68 2.07 -20.82
CA GLU A 357 7.97 0.84 -21.54
C GLU A 357 6.79 -0.15 -21.54
N GLY A 358 5.86 -0.01 -20.58
CA GLY A 358 4.64 -0.83 -20.43
C GLY A 358 3.41 -0.18 -21.01
#